data_e8971abfb0522570aa6cf56e42b2fc62
#
_entry.id   e8971abfb0522570aa6cf56e42b2fc62
#
_cell.length_a   1.000
_cell.length_b   1.000
_cell.length_c   1.000
_cell.angle_alpha   90.00
_cell.angle_beta   90.00
_cell.angle_gamma   90.00
#
_symmetry.space_group_name_H-M   'P 1'
#
loop_
_entity.id
_entity.type
_entity.pdbx_description
1 polymer ?
#
loop_
_entity_poly.entity_id
_entity_poly.type
_entity_poly.pdbx_seq_one_letter_code
_entity_poly.pdbx_strand_id
1 'polypeptide(L)'
;MQLVGRRIEKDGSGYVTLVPQDDEDMWHIYNLIQEGDDVRAAAVRRVQSVTNTGSTSSERVHLHLTLRVTKVEFSSSSSSAAGADAAQPSNGPAIPTATLSISGRVSEENRHVKMGAFHTLDLEAHRNVKIIKEHWDSIALQRVEEAIVPGRGAEVGAIVCGEGTAAICLLSEHMTVIRQRIEVPVPRKRMGSTTLHEKGLAKFYEALYAGFLRHIPVESLRVIVIASPGFTKDSVYDYIFQEATRTSNKTILQSRHKFVRIHVTSPHVHSLVDVLKSPEMLGSDEARAWYGPDHVALAADRGAIGTLLISDELFRSGDVNERKKYVALVESVREKRGEVLIFSSMHETGQPILNFPLDVEMVEAEEQAAKDEEEARAREEAEGVGQG
;
A
#
# COMPACT_ATOMS: atom_id res chain seq x y z
N MET A 1 6.54 12.92 3.15
CA MET A 1 5.61 13.57 4.12
C MET A 1 6.31 14.62 4.97
N GLN A 2 5.65 15.71 5.31
CA GLN A 2 6.22 16.78 6.17
C GLN A 2 5.58 16.72 7.56
N LEU A 3 6.41 16.68 8.60
CA LEU A 3 5.97 16.81 9.99
C LEU A 3 5.86 18.29 10.36
N VAL A 4 4.68 18.73 10.77
CA VAL A 4 4.41 20.11 11.20
C VAL A 4 4.47 20.26 12.72
N GLY A 5 4.00 19.25 13.45
CA GLY A 5 4.02 19.27 14.90
C GLY A 5 3.75 17.88 15.50
N ARG A 6 4.36 17.62 16.64
CA ARG A 6 4.19 16.37 17.42
C ARG A 6 4.18 16.71 18.90
N ARG A 7 3.21 16.18 19.62
CA ARG A 7 3.17 16.20 21.06
C ARG A 7 2.57 14.89 21.56
N ILE A 8 3.35 14.14 22.29
CA ILE A 8 2.96 12.86 22.87
C ILE A 8 3.30 12.93 24.36
N GLU A 9 2.31 12.69 25.18
CA GLU A 9 2.42 12.70 26.63
C GLU A 9 3.02 11.36 27.12
N LYS A 10 3.37 11.29 28.40
CA LYS A 10 3.99 10.10 29.01
C LYS A 10 3.07 8.87 29.05
N ASP A 11 1.77 9.09 29.04
CA ASP A 11 0.75 8.03 28.98
C ASP A 11 0.50 7.48 27.56
N GLY A 12 1.23 8.01 26.58
CA GLY A 12 1.10 7.66 25.16
C GLY A 12 0.01 8.43 24.43
N SER A 13 -0.79 9.27 25.09
CA SER A 13 -1.78 10.12 24.46
C SER A 13 -1.14 11.30 23.73
N GLY A 14 -1.82 11.85 22.74
CA GLY A 14 -1.30 13.04 22.07
C GLY A 14 -1.68 13.16 20.61
N TYR A 15 -0.94 14.00 19.89
CA TYR A 15 -1.21 14.26 18.48
C TYR A 15 0.04 14.39 17.63
N VAL A 16 -0.15 14.10 16.35
CA VAL A 16 0.82 14.38 15.27
C VAL A 16 0.11 15.15 14.17
N THR A 17 0.76 16.19 13.64
CA THR A 17 0.26 16.97 12.51
C THR A 17 1.20 16.78 11.33
N LEU A 18 0.64 16.31 10.22
CA LEU A 18 1.35 15.90 9.02
C LEU A 18 0.81 16.63 7.79
N VAL A 19 1.66 16.81 6.77
CA VAL A 19 1.27 17.29 5.45
C VAL A 19 1.71 16.25 4.42
N PRO A 20 0.78 15.50 3.81
CA PRO A 20 1.10 14.59 2.73
C PRO A 20 1.54 15.34 1.48
N GLN A 21 2.56 14.85 0.79
CA GLN A 21 3.09 15.43 -0.44
C GLN A 21 2.72 14.61 -1.68
N ASP A 22 2.52 13.30 -1.52
CA ASP A 22 2.27 12.36 -2.59
C ASP A 22 1.28 11.24 -2.17
N ASP A 23 1.01 10.32 -3.09
CA ASP A 23 0.08 9.20 -2.88
C ASP A 23 0.54 8.23 -1.79
N GLU A 24 1.85 8.04 -1.65
CA GLU A 24 2.43 7.18 -0.61
C GLU A 24 2.25 7.79 0.78
N ASP A 25 2.39 9.11 0.89
CA ASP A 25 2.11 9.83 2.12
C ASP A 25 0.65 9.70 2.54
N MET A 26 -0.29 9.72 1.58
CA MET A 26 -1.71 9.49 1.84
C MET A 26 -1.96 8.07 2.35
N TRP A 27 -1.22 7.08 1.83
CA TRP A 27 -1.24 5.71 2.33
C TRP A 27 -0.71 5.62 3.77
N HIS A 28 0.38 6.33 4.11
CA HIS A 28 0.87 6.38 5.49
C HIS A 28 -0.17 6.96 6.44
N ILE A 29 -0.85 8.05 6.06
CA ILE A 29 -1.92 8.65 6.86
C ILE A 29 -3.08 7.66 7.04
N TYR A 30 -3.48 6.96 5.97
CA TYR A 30 -4.52 5.93 6.03
C TYR A 30 -4.21 4.86 7.07
N ASN A 31 -2.95 4.41 7.14
CA ASN A 31 -2.52 3.40 8.10
C ASN A 31 -2.31 3.93 9.53
N LEU A 32 -2.13 5.24 9.70
CA LEU A 32 -2.03 5.86 11.01
C LEU A 32 -3.38 6.07 11.66
N ILE A 33 -4.43 6.34 10.87
CA ILE A 33 -5.77 6.64 11.38
C ILE A 33 -6.53 5.35 11.66
N GLN A 34 -7.18 5.29 12.82
CA GLN A 34 -7.99 4.16 13.25
C GLN A 34 -9.39 4.63 13.67
N GLU A 35 -10.33 3.71 13.74
CA GLU A 35 -11.64 3.97 14.33
C GLU A 35 -11.48 4.38 15.79
N GLY A 36 -12.21 5.42 16.19
CA GLY A 36 -12.12 5.99 17.53
C GLY A 36 -11.07 7.10 17.69
N ASP A 37 -10.17 7.30 16.74
CA ASP A 37 -9.26 8.45 16.74
C ASP A 37 -10.00 9.76 16.48
N ASP A 38 -9.44 10.89 16.89
CA ASP A 38 -9.89 12.21 16.48
C ASP A 38 -8.99 12.75 15.36
N VAL A 39 -9.59 13.12 14.24
CA VAL A 39 -8.87 13.69 13.09
C VAL A 39 -9.37 15.08 12.79
N ARG A 40 -8.43 16.05 12.72
CA ARG A 40 -8.72 17.44 12.36
C ARG A 40 -8.10 17.78 11.01
N ALA A 41 -8.95 18.21 10.08
CA ALA A 41 -8.53 18.65 8.76
C ALA A 41 -9.43 19.76 8.21
N ALA A 42 -9.00 20.35 7.11
CA ALA A 42 -9.80 21.34 6.39
C ALA A 42 -10.99 20.64 5.70
N ALA A 43 -12.15 21.24 5.81
CA ALA A 43 -13.40 20.79 5.18
C ALA A 43 -14.05 21.94 4.42
N VAL A 44 -14.75 21.59 3.35
CA VAL A 44 -15.61 22.52 2.62
C VAL A 44 -17.07 22.14 2.87
N ARG A 45 -17.82 23.03 3.47
CA ARG A 45 -19.25 22.79 3.73
C ARG A 45 -20.14 23.82 3.04
N ARG A 46 -21.24 23.33 2.50
CA ARG A 46 -22.32 24.17 2.00
C ARG A 46 -23.22 24.57 3.16
N VAL A 47 -23.19 25.84 3.53
CA VAL A 47 -24.05 26.41 4.56
C VAL A 47 -25.21 27.14 3.88
N GLN A 48 -26.43 26.77 4.24
CA GLN A 48 -27.65 27.51 3.81
C GLN A 48 -27.99 28.54 4.87
N SER A 49 -27.96 29.81 4.52
CA SER A 49 -28.46 30.88 5.33
C SER A 49 -29.80 31.35 4.79
N VAL A 50 -30.81 31.37 5.65
CA VAL A 50 -32.13 31.95 5.33
C VAL A 50 -32.08 33.40 5.76
N THR A 51 -32.23 34.31 4.80
CA THR A 51 -32.34 35.74 5.09
C THR A 51 -33.69 36.06 5.67
N ASN A 52 -33.84 37.16 6.43
CA ASN A 52 -35.10 37.61 7.00
C ASN A 52 -36.20 37.85 5.96
N THR A 53 -35.86 37.89 4.69
CA THR A 53 -36.79 38.01 3.55
C THR A 53 -37.22 36.70 2.95
N GLY A 54 -36.85 35.52 3.56
CA GLY A 54 -37.23 34.18 3.10
C GLY A 54 -36.42 33.65 1.92
N SER A 55 -35.44 34.40 1.42
CA SER A 55 -34.53 33.87 0.39
C SER A 55 -33.42 33.01 1.00
N THR A 56 -33.21 31.82 0.44
CA THR A 56 -32.12 30.90 0.83
C THR A 56 -30.90 31.21 0.01
N SER A 57 -29.82 31.67 0.64
CA SER A 57 -28.50 31.72 0.03
C SER A 57 -27.67 30.51 0.48
N SER A 58 -26.95 29.93 -0.46
CA SER A 58 -26.06 28.77 -0.20
C SER A 58 -24.65 29.19 -0.45
N GLU A 59 -23.84 29.20 0.59
CA GLU A 59 -22.41 29.55 0.53
C GLU A 59 -21.53 28.36 0.87
N ARG A 60 -20.39 28.22 0.19
CA ARG A 60 -19.36 27.24 0.53
C ARG A 60 -18.40 27.85 1.52
N VAL A 61 -18.40 27.34 2.75
CA VAL A 61 -17.54 27.81 3.83
C VAL A 61 -16.39 26.83 4.03
N HIS A 62 -15.17 27.36 4.01
CA HIS A 62 -13.96 26.61 4.39
C HIS A 62 -13.81 26.66 5.90
N LEU A 63 -13.75 25.49 6.53
CA LEU A 63 -13.64 25.36 7.98
C LEU A 63 -12.74 24.18 8.33
N HIS A 64 -12.23 24.16 9.57
CA HIS A 64 -11.53 23.01 10.12
C HIS A 64 -12.50 22.25 11.01
N LEU A 65 -12.62 20.94 10.80
CA LEU A 65 -13.44 20.06 11.62
C LEU A 65 -12.57 19.03 12.30
N THR A 66 -12.92 18.72 13.53
CA THR A 66 -12.39 17.56 14.26
C THR A 66 -13.47 16.50 14.29
N LEU A 67 -13.18 15.32 13.73
CA LEU A 67 -14.09 14.18 13.68
C LEU A 67 -13.57 13.04 14.53
N ARG A 68 -14.44 12.45 15.35
CA ARG A 68 -14.23 11.09 15.89
C ARG A 68 -14.50 10.10 14.78
N VAL A 69 -13.46 9.39 14.37
CA VAL A 69 -13.45 8.50 13.20
C VAL A 69 -14.34 7.28 13.43
N THR A 70 -15.20 6.99 12.47
CA THR A 70 -16.02 5.77 12.43
C THR A 70 -15.67 4.89 11.22
N LYS A 71 -15.12 5.48 10.15
CA LYS A 71 -14.75 4.76 8.94
C LYS A 71 -13.68 5.52 8.18
N VAL A 72 -12.72 4.79 7.65
CA VAL A 72 -11.67 5.32 6.78
C VAL A 72 -11.69 4.56 5.46
N GLU A 73 -11.74 5.28 4.35
CA GLU A 73 -11.73 4.73 3.00
C GLU A 73 -10.56 5.32 2.22
N PHE A 74 -9.70 4.45 1.72
CA PHE A 74 -8.59 4.82 0.86
C PHE A 74 -8.84 4.30 -0.56
N SER A 75 -8.76 5.19 -1.53
CA SER A 75 -8.83 4.85 -2.94
C SER A 75 -7.50 5.18 -3.60
N SER A 76 -6.75 4.15 -3.99
CA SER A 76 -5.52 4.37 -4.75
C SER A 76 -5.85 4.85 -6.17
N SER A 77 -4.91 5.54 -6.79
CA SER A 77 -5.04 6.01 -8.18
C SER A 77 -5.35 4.89 -9.19
N SER A 78 -5.11 3.62 -8.81
CA SER A 78 -5.41 2.45 -9.64
C SER A 78 -6.88 2.03 -9.62
N SER A 79 -7.61 2.30 -8.53
CA SER A 79 -9.01 1.87 -8.35
C SER A 79 -10.03 2.89 -8.90
N SER A 80 -9.66 4.16 -8.95
CA SER A 80 -10.55 5.23 -9.44
C SER A 80 -10.82 5.19 -10.95
N ALA A 81 -10.00 4.46 -11.72
CA ALA A 81 -10.19 4.33 -13.17
C ALA A 81 -11.32 3.37 -13.60
N ALA A 82 -11.87 2.58 -12.66
CA ALA A 82 -12.90 1.56 -12.96
C ALA A 82 -14.35 2.01 -12.71
N GLY A 83 -14.59 3.18 -12.12
CA GLY A 83 -15.93 3.58 -11.67
C GLY A 83 -16.36 5.04 -11.89
N ALA A 84 -15.55 5.86 -12.55
CA ALA A 84 -15.92 7.24 -12.82
C ALA A 84 -16.65 7.36 -14.16
N ASP A 85 -17.97 7.28 -14.10
CA ASP A 85 -18.83 7.84 -15.15
C ASP A 85 -18.52 9.33 -15.32
N ALA A 86 -18.29 9.66 -16.58
CA ALA A 86 -17.89 10.92 -17.11
C ALA A 86 -18.62 12.14 -16.52
N ALA A 87 -17.91 13.00 -15.81
CA ALA A 87 -18.32 14.37 -15.61
C ALA A 87 -17.12 15.31 -15.81
N GLN A 88 -17.08 15.88 -16.99
CA GLN A 88 -16.36 17.06 -17.48
C GLN A 88 -14.87 16.94 -17.84
N PRO A 89 -14.51 17.32 -19.07
CA PRO A 89 -13.14 17.44 -19.53
C PRO A 89 -12.54 18.75 -19.04
N SER A 90 -11.78 18.73 -17.96
CA SER A 90 -10.78 19.75 -17.72
C SER A 90 -9.58 19.48 -18.61
N ASN A 91 -9.15 20.48 -19.36
CA ASN A 91 -8.05 20.44 -20.32
C ASN A 91 -6.72 20.00 -19.67
N GLY A 92 -6.43 18.71 -19.73
CA GLY A 92 -5.19 18.06 -19.32
C GLY A 92 -5.48 16.66 -18.79
N PRO A 93 -4.63 15.65 -19.06
CA PRO A 93 -4.78 14.34 -18.46
C PRO A 93 -4.56 14.50 -16.95
N ALA A 94 -5.64 14.49 -16.17
CA ALA A 94 -5.57 14.46 -14.72
C ALA A 94 -4.82 13.18 -14.33
N ILE A 95 -3.67 13.33 -13.67
CA ILE A 95 -3.00 12.21 -13.04
C ILE A 95 -3.92 11.79 -11.89
N PRO A 96 -4.46 10.55 -11.90
CA PRO A 96 -5.29 10.12 -10.79
C PRO A 96 -4.45 10.14 -9.51
N THR A 97 -4.85 10.94 -8.55
CA THR A 97 -4.24 11.03 -7.22
C THR A 97 -4.99 10.14 -6.24
N ALA A 98 -4.29 9.57 -5.28
CA ALA A 98 -4.94 8.82 -4.21
C ALA A 98 -5.88 9.74 -3.42
N THR A 99 -7.03 9.22 -3.05
CA THR A 99 -8.03 9.92 -2.22
C THR A 99 -8.23 9.20 -0.90
N LEU A 100 -8.34 9.94 0.17
CA LEU A 100 -8.57 9.42 1.51
C LEU A 100 -9.78 10.11 2.12
N SER A 101 -10.87 9.36 2.31
CA SER A 101 -12.12 9.85 2.89
C SER A 101 -12.27 9.33 4.32
N ILE A 102 -12.46 10.22 5.28
CA ILE A 102 -12.62 9.91 6.69
C ILE A 102 -14.03 10.31 7.11
N SER A 103 -14.84 9.32 7.45
CA SER A 103 -16.19 9.52 7.95
C SER A 103 -16.21 9.43 9.47
N GLY A 104 -16.99 10.31 10.11
CA GLY A 104 -17.08 10.32 11.56
C GLY A 104 -18.08 11.32 12.11
N ARG A 105 -18.09 11.46 13.43
CA ARG A 105 -18.91 12.41 14.14
C ARG A 105 -18.08 13.59 14.62
N VAL A 106 -18.60 14.80 14.46
CA VAL A 106 -17.93 16.03 14.93
C VAL A 106 -17.76 15.95 16.45
N SER A 107 -16.50 15.96 16.90
CA SER A 107 -16.13 15.85 18.32
C SER A 107 -15.81 17.21 18.96
N GLU A 108 -15.58 18.25 18.18
CA GLU A 108 -15.27 19.61 18.66
C GLU A 108 -16.33 20.59 18.18
N GLU A 109 -16.78 21.47 19.06
CA GLU A 109 -17.81 22.47 18.74
C GLU A 109 -17.31 23.48 17.69
N ASN A 110 -18.15 23.75 16.69
CA ASN A 110 -17.86 24.71 15.64
C ASN A 110 -19.11 25.59 15.39
N ARG A 111 -18.90 26.86 14.99
CA ARG A 111 -20.00 27.81 14.70
C ARG A 111 -20.98 27.34 13.62
N HIS A 112 -20.52 26.48 12.70
CA HIS A 112 -21.29 26.07 11.52
C HIS A 112 -21.79 24.63 11.59
N VAL A 113 -21.31 23.84 12.55
CA VAL A 113 -21.61 22.42 12.65
C VAL A 113 -21.86 22.03 14.10
N LYS A 114 -23.00 21.39 14.35
CA LYS A 114 -23.33 20.90 15.70
C LYS A 114 -22.44 19.70 16.08
N MET A 115 -22.04 19.66 17.34
CA MET A 115 -21.35 18.52 17.92
C MET A 115 -22.16 17.24 17.73
N GLY A 116 -21.51 16.12 17.39
CA GLY A 116 -22.15 14.83 17.12
C GLY A 116 -22.73 14.69 15.70
N ALA A 117 -22.75 15.75 14.88
CA ALA A 117 -23.19 15.65 13.49
C ALA A 117 -22.23 14.75 12.68
N PHE A 118 -22.80 13.92 11.81
CA PHE A 118 -22.00 13.08 10.92
C PHE A 118 -21.43 13.91 9.77
N HIS A 119 -20.16 13.69 9.47
CA HIS A 119 -19.47 14.36 8.37
C HIS A 119 -18.40 13.46 7.77
N THR A 120 -18.05 13.69 6.50
CA THR A 120 -16.91 13.04 5.82
C THR A 120 -15.91 14.11 5.43
N LEU A 121 -14.64 13.88 5.79
CA LEU A 121 -13.48 14.68 5.39
C LEU A 121 -12.81 13.99 4.22
N ASP A 122 -12.72 14.69 3.10
CA ASP A 122 -11.90 14.26 1.97
C ASP A 122 -10.55 14.94 2.09
N LEU A 123 -9.55 14.14 2.39
CA LEU A 123 -8.19 14.63 2.53
C LEU A 123 -7.54 14.80 1.16
N GLU A 124 -6.88 15.92 0.99
CA GLU A 124 -6.13 16.27 -0.21
C GLU A 124 -4.64 16.36 0.13
N ALA A 125 -3.78 16.01 -0.83
CA ALA A 125 -2.36 16.26 -0.72
C ALA A 125 -2.06 17.74 -0.44
N HIS A 126 -0.92 18.01 0.18
CA HIS A 126 -0.43 19.36 0.55
C HIS A 126 -1.30 20.11 1.57
N ARG A 127 -2.18 19.41 2.29
CA ARG A 127 -2.97 20.02 3.38
C ARG A 127 -2.64 19.39 4.72
N ASN A 128 -2.72 20.19 5.77
CA ASN A 128 -2.48 19.78 7.15
C ASN A 128 -3.56 18.78 7.61
N VAL A 129 -3.11 17.65 8.14
CA VAL A 129 -3.93 16.67 8.83
C VAL A 129 -3.37 16.47 10.23
N LYS A 130 -4.19 16.70 11.26
CA LYS A 130 -3.84 16.46 12.66
C LYS A 130 -4.55 15.20 13.13
N ILE A 131 -3.78 14.21 13.53
CA ILE A 131 -4.25 12.93 14.07
C ILE A 131 -4.05 12.97 15.59
N ILE A 132 -5.09 12.72 16.34
CA ILE A 132 -5.10 12.74 17.81
C ILE A 132 -5.50 11.34 18.25
N LYS A 133 -4.66 10.71 19.07
CA LYS A 133 -4.89 9.36 19.61
C LYS A 133 -4.87 9.35 21.13
N GLU A 134 -5.67 8.47 21.70
CA GLU A 134 -5.61 8.17 23.13
C GLU A 134 -4.32 7.40 23.48
N HIS A 135 -3.80 6.63 22.51
CA HIS A 135 -2.54 5.92 22.68
C HIS A 135 -1.78 5.79 21.35
N TRP A 136 -0.55 6.32 21.32
CA TRP A 136 0.41 6.14 20.24
C TRP A 136 1.32 4.97 20.56
N ASP A 137 1.15 3.83 19.89
CA ASP A 137 2.03 2.69 20.05
C ASP A 137 3.35 2.81 19.26
N SER A 138 4.28 1.90 19.52
CA SER A 138 5.60 1.86 18.91
C SER A 138 5.54 1.75 17.38
N ILE A 139 4.58 1.00 16.84
CA ILE A 139 4.39 0.80 15.40
C ILE A 139 3.91 2.08 14.72
N ALA A 140 2.91 2.77 15.32
CA ALA A 140 2.42 4.03 14.78
C ALA A 140 3.50 5.12 14.82
N LEU A 141 4.28 5.19 15.90
CA LEU A 141 5.39 6.14 16.00
C LEU A 141 6.50 5.85 14.99
N GLN A 142 6.88 4.59 14.83
CA GLN A 142 7.85 4.18 13.82
C GLN A 142 7.35 4.55 12.42
N ARG A 143 6.07 4.29 12.11
CA ARG A 143 5.48 4.67 10.82
C ARG A 143 5.53 6.17 10.56
N VAL A 144 5.31 7.01 11.58
CA VAL A 144 5.49 8.46 11.46
C VAL A 144 6.95 8.79 11.13
N GLU A 145 7.91 8.18 11.84
CA GLU A 145 9.34 8.42 11.63
C GLU A 145 9.77 7.96 10.23
N GLU A 146 9.29 6.82 9.78
CA GLU A 146 9.53 6.34 8.42
C GLU A 146 8.97 7.29 7.36
N ALA A 147 7.74 7.75 7.53
CA ALA A 147 7.05 8.59 6.57
C ALA A 147 7.67 9.99 6.41
N ILE A 148 8.35 10.51 7.42
CA ILE A 148 8.99 11.83 7.37
C ILE A 148 10.41 11.81 6.84
N VAL A 149 11.03 10.63 6.61
CA VAL A 149 12.39 10.54 6.04
C VAL A 149 12.39 11.16 4.65
N PRO A 150 13.22 12.19 4.40
CA PRO A 150 13.27 12.82 3.09
C PRO A 150 13.94 11.90 2.06
N GLY A 151 13.47 11.97 0.82
CA GLY A 151 14.04 11.21 -0.31
C GLY A 151 13.48 9.80 -0.49
N ARG A 152 12.50 9.38 0.29
CA ARG A 152 11.70 8.20 -0.03
C ARG A 152 10.84 8.49 -1.25
N GLY A 153 10.82 7.57 -2.16
CA GLY A 153 10.04 7.62 -3.39
C GLY A 153 10.09 6.26 -4.08
N ALA A 154 9.44 6.15 -5.22
CA ALA A 154 9.51 4.92 -6.00
C ALA A 154 10.97 4.59 -6.33
N GLU A 155 11.42 3.40 -5.96
CA GLU A 155 12.75 2.89 -6.26
C GLU A 155 12.78 2.08 -7.55
N VAL A 156 11.63 1.52 -7.92
CA VAL A 156 11.49 0.64 -9.09
C VAL A 156 10.41 1.18 -10.01
N GLY A 157 10.77 1.32 -11.29
CA GLY A 157 9.81 1.53 -12.37
C GLY A 157 9.41 0.21 -13.01
N ALA A 158 8.16 0.01 -13.34
CA ALA A 158 7.71 -1.19 -14.03
C ALA A 158 6.84 -0.86 -15.25
N ILE A 159 7.10 -1.58 -16.34
CA ILE A 159 6.29 -1.59 -17.54
C ILE A 159 5.78 -3.02 -17.71
N VAL A 160 4.50 -3.23 -17.44
CA VAL A 160 3.85 -4.53 -17.71
C VAL A 160 3.12 -4.42 -19.03
N CYS A 161 3.46 -5.24 -20.00
CA CYS A 161 2.96 -5.08 -21.36
C CYS A 161 2.55 -6.39 -22.03
N GLY A 162 1.59 -6.28 -22.94
CA GLY A 162 1.18 -7.28 -23.89
C GLY A 162 1.06 -6.67 -25.29
N GLU A 163 0.55 -7.41 -26.25
CA GLU A 163 0.31 -6.87 -27.59
C GLU A 163 -0.86 -5.86 -27.56
N GLY A 164 -0.52 -4.56 -27.64
CA GLY A 164 -1.50 -3.48 -27.64
C GLY A 164 -1.95 -2.98 -26.27
N THR A 165 -1.50 -3.57 -25.19
CA THR A 165 -1.82 -3.13 -23.82
C THR A 165 -0.54 -2.96 -23.00
N ALA A 166 -0.47 -1.89 -22.20
CA ALA A 166 0.61 -1.72 -21.25
C ALA A 166 0.14 -0.92 -20.02
N ALA A 167 0.77 -1.18 -18.89
CA ALA A 167 0.65 -0.38 -17.68
C ALA A 167 2.03 0.09 -17.26
N ILE A 168 2.17 1.40 -17.04
CA ILE A 168 3.37 2.03 -16.52
C ILE A 168 3.15 2.27 -15.04
N CYS A 169 3.98 1.68 -14.20
CA CYS A 169 3.86 1.70 -12.75
C CYS A 169 5.14 2.23 -12.10
N LEU A 170 4.98 2.84 -10.95
CA LEU A 170 6.06 3.12 -10.01
C LEU A 170 5.80 2.27 -8.76
N LEU A 171 6.82 1.53 -8.35
CA LEU A 171 6.78 0.71 -7.14
C LEU A 171 7.63 1.41 -6.09
N SER A 172 7.01 1.73 -4.98
CA SER A 172 7.67 2.14 -3.76
C SER A 172 7.70 0.97 -2.77
N GLU A 173 8.27 1.18 -1.61
CA GLU A 173 8.34 0.18 -0.54
C GLU A 173 6.94 -0.30 -0.11
N HIS A 174 5.95 0.58 -0.16
CA HIS A 174 4.64 0.34 0.43
C HIS A 174 3.49 0.21 -0.57
N MET A 175 3.67 0.66 -1.81
CA MET A 175 2.57 0.61 -2.78
C MET A 175 3.04 0.57 -4.23
N THR A 176 2.16 0.04 -5.09
CA THR A 176 2.31 0.10 -6.55
C THR A 176 1.37 1.17 -7.10
N VAL A 177 1.94 2.24 -7.65
CA VAL A 177 1.17 3.33 -8.25
C VAL A 177 1.16 3.18 -9.77
N ILE A 178 -0.02 2.96 -10.35
CA ILE A 178 -0.18 2.92 -11.81
C ILE A 178 -0.24 4.37 -12.30
N ARG A 179 0.76 4.78 -13.07
CA ARG A 179 0.85 6.14 -13.62
C ARG A 179 0.09 6.29 -14.92
N GLN A 180 0.08 5.26 -15.76
CA GLN A 180 -0.64 5.28 -17.02
C GLN A 180 -1.00 3.87 -17.47
N ARG A 181 -2.22 3.71 -18.01
CA ARG A 181 -2.63 2.55 -18.80
C ARG A 181 -2.66 2.95 -20.26
N ILE A 182 -2.15 2.07 -21.12
CA ILE A 182 -2.09 2.27 -22.55
C ILE A 182 -2.84 1.12 -23.20
N GLU A 183 -3.82 1.45 -24.01
CA GLU A 183 -4.60 0.49 -24.76
C GLU A 183 -4.67 0.97 -26.21
N VAL A 184 -4.01 0.24 -27.10
CA VAL A 184 -4.02 0.51 -28.53
C VAL A 184 -4.52 -0.75 -29.26
N PRO A 185 -5.58 -0.67 -30.04
CA PRO A 185 -6.07 -1.84 -30.75
C PRO A 185 -5.05 -2.32 -31.78
N VAL A 186 -4.51 -3.53 -31.56
CA VAL A 186 -3.61 -4.19 -32.49
C VAL A 186 -4.38 -5.35 -33.14
N PRO A 187 -4.70 -5.26 -34.44
CA PRO A 187 -5.38 -6.35 -35.13
C PRO A 187 -4.53 -7.62 -35.15
N ARG A 188 -5.17 -8.79 -34.94
CA ARG A 188 -4.45 -10.06 -35.02
C ARG A 188 -3.81 -10.29 -36.35
N LYS A 189 -2.59 -10.82 -36.39
CA LYS A 189 -1.87 -11.14 -37.60
C LYS A 189 -2.62 -12.23 -38.36
N ARG A 190 -3.22 -11.85 -39.51
CA ARG A 190 -3.87 -12.76 -40.46
C ARG A 190 -3.26 -12.60 -41.84
N MET A 191 -3.35 -13.61 -42.71
CA MET A 191 -2.92 -13.51 -44.09
C MET A 191 -3.63 -12.33 -44.75
N GLY A 192 -2.88 -11.35 -45.30
CA GLY A 192 -3.38 -10.12 -45.91
C GLY A 192 -3.55 -8.88 -45.01
N SER A 193 -3.38 -9.00 -43.66
CA SER A 193 -3.50 -7.85 -42.75
C SER A 193 -2.22 -7.49 -42.00
N THR A 194 -1.07 -7.92 -42.47
CA THR A 194 0.24 -7.71 -41.84
C THR A 194 0.56 -6.23 -41.65
N THR A 195 0.26 -5.39 -42.65
CA THR A 195 0.50 -3.95 -42.59
C THR A 195 -0.35 -3.21 -41.55
N LEU A 196 -1.58 -3.68 -41.30
CA LEU A 196 -2.46 -3.10 -40.25
C LEU A 196 -1.98 -3.49 -38.85
N HIS A 197 -1.53 -4.72 -38.69
CA HIS A 197 -0.93 -5.22 -37.44
C HIS A 197 0.35 -4.42 -37.14
N GLU A 198 1.27 -4.27 -38.08
CA GLU A 198 2.52 -3.50 -37.91
C GLU A 198 2.26 -2.03 -37.58
N LYS A 199 1.29 -1.39 -38.24
CA LYS A 199 0.87 -0.03 -37.90
C LYS A 199 0.27 0.09 -36.50
N GLY A 200 -0.50 -0.90 -36.07
CA GLY A 200 -1.04 -0.95 -34.69
C GLY A 200 0.08 -1.06 -33.67
N LEU A 201 1.04 -1.97 -33.87
CA LEU A 201 2.20 -2.12 -33.02
C LEU A 201 3.07 -0.87 -32.96
N ALA A 202 3.33 -0.23 -34.11
CA ALA A 202 4.10 1.00 -34.15
C ALA A 202 3.46 2.11 -33.30
N LYS A 203 2.14 2.31 -33.40
CA LYS A 203 1.39 3.25 -32.58
C LYS A 203 1.44 2.88 -31.09
N PHE A 204 1.37 1.59 -30.77
CA PHE A 204 1.47 1.12 -29.40
C PHE A 204 2.85 1.43 -28.80
N TYR A 205 3.93 1.13 -29.51
CA TYR A 205 5.29 1.42 -29.02
C TYR A 205 5.55 2.93 -28.90
N GLU A 206 5.04 3.74 -29.81
CA GLU A 206 5.13 5.21 -29.74
C GLU A 206 4.40 5.74 -28.50
N ALA A 207 3.17 5.30 -28.24
CA ALA A 207 2.39 5.67 -27.07
C ALA A 207 3.07 5.21 -25.76
N LEU A 208 3.64 4.00 -25.76
CA LEU A 208 4.38 3.46 -24.64
C LEU A 208 5.64 4.27 -24.33
N TYR A 209 6.42 4.60 -25.36
CA TYR A 209 7.62 5.41 -25.19
C TYR A 209 7.31 6.82 -24.71
N ALA A 210 6.28 7.46 -25.22
CA ALA A 210 5.81 8.76 -24.74
C ALA A 210 5.36 8.72 -23.27
N GLY A 211 4.62 7.67 -22.88
CA GLY A 211 4.23 7.44 -21.49
C GLY A 211 5.42 7.14 -20.58
N PHE A 212 6.37 6.34 -21.04
CA PHE A 212 7.61 6.04 -20.32
C PHE A 212 8.41 7.31 -20.01
N LEU A 213 8.64 8.17 -21.01
CA LEU A 213 9.36 9.45 -20.81
C LEU A 213 8.66 10.39 -19.83
N ARG A 214 7.33 10.36 -19.80
CA ARG A 214 6.53 11.23 -18.95
C ARG A 214 6.52 10.79 -17.48
N HIS A 215 6.49 9.48 -17.22
CA HIS A 215 6.14 8.94 -15.91
C HIS A 215 7.28 8.22 -15.22
N ILE A 216 8.33 7.83 -15.93
CA ILE A 216 9.47 7.09 -15.36
C ILE A 216 10.68 8.03 -15.21
N PRO A 217 10.99 8.47 -13.99
CA PRO A 217 12.18 9.29 -13.72
C PRO A 217 13.43 8.40 -13.68
N VAL A 218 13.97 8.05 -14.84
CA VAL A 218 15.06 7.07 -15.02
C VAL A 218 16.27 7.33 -14.13
N GLU A 219 16.57 8.61 -13.82
CA GLU A 219 17.73 9.01 -13.02
C GLU A 219 17.59 8.58 -11.55
N SER A 220 16.40 8.78 -10.97
CA SER A 220 16.15 8.50 -9.54
C SER A 220 15.88 7.03 -9.24
N LEU A 221 15.43 6.25 -10.23
CA LEU A 221 15.12 4.85 -10.03
C LEU A 221 16.37 3.97 -9.98
N ARG A 222 16.33 2.94 -9.14
CA ARG A 222 17.37 1.91 -9.06
C ARG A 222 17.24 0.87 -10.17
N VAL A 223 16.00 0.44 -10.45
CA VAL A 223 15.68 -0.61 -11.40
C VAL A 223 14.45 -0.24 -12.23
N ILE A 224 14.44 -0.64 -13.49
CA ILE A 224 13.30 -0.51 -14.40
C ILE A 224 13.00 -1.91 -14.95
N VAL A 225 11.85 -2.44 -14.55
CA VAL A 225 11.38 -3.76 -14.95
C VAL A 225 10.51 -3.65 -16.19
N ILE A 226 10.79 -4.45 -17.22
CA ILE A 226 9.90 -4.65 -18.38
C ILE A 226 9.40 -6.09 -18.30
N ALA A 227 8.11 -6.25 -18.01
CA ALA A 227 7.47 -7.54 -17.80
C ALA A 227 6.43 -7.82 -18.89
N SER A 228 6.47 -9.00 -19.48
CA SER A 228 5.43 -9.43 -20.44
C SER A 228 5.33 -10.96 -20.53
N PRO A 229 4.16 -11.50 -20.91
CA PRO A 229 4.08 -12.84 -21.45
C PRO A 229 4.76 -12.87 -22.82
N GLY A 230 5.60 -13.88 -23.07
CA GLY A 230 6.30 -14.03 -24.35
C GLY A 230 7.40 -13.01 -24.59
N PHE A 231 7.55 -12.59 -25.85
CA PHE A 231 8.68 -11.79 -26.34
C PHE A 231 8.40 -10.26 -26.42
N THR A 232 7.20 -9.81 -26.05
CA THR A 232 6.84 -8.38 -26.14
C THR A 232 7.78 -7.49 -25.33
N LYS A 233 8.26 -7.95 -24.17
CA LYS A 233 9.26 -7.25 -23.34
C LYS A 233 10.55 -6.93 -24.10
N ASP A 234 11.02 -7.87 -24.94
CA ASP A 234 12.24 -7.70 -25.72
C ASP A 234 12.03 -6.67 -26.83
N SER A 235 10.89 -6.73 -27.53
CA SER A 235 10.52 -5.75 -28.55
C SER A 235 10.35 -4.34 -27.98
N VAL A 236 9.75 -4.21 -26.79
CA VAL A 236 9.61 -2.93 -26.08
C VAL A 236 10.97 -2.39 -25.66
N TYR A 237 11.82 -3.24 -25.11
CA TYR A 237 13.18 -2.87 -24.73
C TYR A 237 13.97 -2.34 -25.93
N ASP A 238 13.99 -3.09 -27.03
CA ASP A 238 14.71 -2.70 -28.25
C ASP A 238 14.17 -1.39 -28.82
N TYR A 239 12.85 -1.20 -28.82
CA TYR A 239 12.23 0.04 -29.28
C TYR A 239 12.63 1.25 -28.41
N ILE A 240 12.63 1.10 -27.07
CA ILE A 240 13.04 2.18 -26.16
C ILE A 240 14.47 2.63 -26.46
N PHE A 241 15.40 1.68 -26.64
CA PHE A 241 16.81 2.01 -26.90
C PHE A 241 17.05 2.50 -28.32
N GLN A 242 16.29 2.02 -29.30
CA GLN A 242 16.32 2.53 -30.66
C GLN A 242 15.88 4.00 -30.70
N GLU A 243 14.76 4.33 -30.07
CA GLU A 243 14.26 5.70 -29.98
C GLU A 243 15.17 6.60 -29.13
N ALA A 244 15.71 6.10 -28.03
CA ALA A 244 16.70 6.83 -27.23
C ALA A 244 17.97 7.15 -28.04
N THR A 245 18.40 6.26 -28.92
CA THR A 245 19.53 6.51 -29.84
C THR A 245 19.15 7.53 -30.91
N ARG A 246 17.96 7.39 -31.54
CA ARG A 246 17.46 8.32 -32.53
C ARG A 246 17.32 9.75 -31.98
N THR A 247 16.86 9.88 -30.76
CA THR A 247 16.66 11.19 -30.08
C THR A 247 17.88 11.66 -29.28
N SER A 248 18.98 10.88 -29.31
CA SER A 248 20.23 11.13 -28.54
C SER A 248 19.98 11.36 -27.03
N ASN A 249 19.04 10.62 -26.47
CA ASN A 249 18.73 10.72 -25.02
C ASN A 249 19.79 10.01 -24.19
N LYS A 250 20.76 10.79 -23.72
CA LYS A 250 21.91 10.28 -22.95
C LYS A 250 21.51 9.63 -21.63
N THR A 251 20.49 10.14 -20.96
CA THR A 251 20.00 9.61 -19.67
C THR A 251 19.57 8.16 -19.78
N ILE A 252 18.75 7.83 -20.79
CA ILE A 252 18.27 6.46 -21.01
C ILE A 252 19.44 5.56 -21.43
N LEU A 253 20.29 6.02 -22.35
CA LEU A 253 21.42 5.23 -22.86
C LEU A 253 22.42 4.86 -21.76
N GLN A 254 22.74 5.79 -20.86
CA GLN A 254 23.62 5.58 -19.72
C GLN A 254 22.99 4.67 -18.66
N SER A 255 21.68 4.67 -18.54
CA SER A 255 20.92 3.88 -17.55
C SER A 255 20.57 2.48 -18.04
N ARG A 256 21.18 1.98 -19.14
CA ARG A 256 20.85 0.67 -19.72
C ARG A 256 20.99 -0.48 -18.72
N HIS A 257 21.95 -0.41 -17.81
CA HIS A 257 22.18 -1.40 -16.77
C HIS A 257 21.05 -1.52 -15.74
N LYS A 258 20.17 -0.50 -15.64
CA LYS A 258 19.01 -0.51 -14.73
C LYS A 258 17.82 -1.30 -15.30
N PHE A 259 17.82 -1.62 -16.59
CA PHE A 259 16.68 -2.28 -17.23
C PHE A 259 16.77 -3.79 -17.08
N VAL A 260 15.73 -4.39 -16.54
CA VAL A 260 15.58 -5.84 -16.36
C VAL A 260 14.35 -6.32 -17.09
N ARG A 261 14.47 -7.42 -17.84
CA ARG A 261 13.38 -8.02 -18.61
C ARG A 261 12.92 -9.29 -17.92
N ILE A 262 11.66 -9.37 -17.56
CA ILE A 262 11.11 -10.47 -16.77
C ILE A 262 9.94 -11.10 -17.52
N HIS A 263 9.87 -12.44 -17.51
CA HIS A 263 8.71 -13.15 -18.02
C HIS A 263 7.62 -13.20 -16.94
N VAL A 264 6.38 -12.91 -17.34
CA VAL A 264 5.21 -12.99 -16.48
C VAL A 264 4.10 -13.78 -17.17
N THR A 265 3.15 -14.29 -16.40
CA THR A 265 2.07 -15.13 -16.92
C THR A 265 0.98 -14.33 -17.64
N SER A 266 0.78 -13.07 -17.26
CA SER A 266 -0.25 -12.20 -17.86
C SER A 266 0.23 -10.75 -18.00
N PRO A 267 -0.35 -9.96 -18.96
CA PRO A 267 0.03 -8.58 -19.19
C PRO A 267 -0.65 -7.61 -18.22
N HIS A 268 -0.92 -8.04 -17.00
CA HIS A 268 -1.58 -7.24 -15.97
C HIS A 268 -0.65 -6.95 -14.80
N VAL A 269 -0.89 -5.83 -14.08
CA VAL A 269 -0.01 -5.36 -13.00
C VAL A 269 0.12 -6.38 -11.86
N HIS A 270 -0.92 -7.15 -11.57
CA HIS A 270 -0.86 -8.20 -10.55
C HIS A 270 0.19 -9.29 -10.86
N SER A 271 0.59 -9.46 -12.13
CA SER A 271 1.67 -10.41 -12.47
C SER A 271 3.06 -9.98 -11.99
N LEU A 272 3.22 -8.72 -11.55
CA LEU A 272 4.44 -8.29 -10.86
C LEU A 272 4.64 -9.02 -9.52
N VAL A 273 3.56 -9.48 -8.92
CA VAL A 273 3.58 -10.33 -7.73
C VAL A 273 4.27 -11.66 -8.01
N ASP A 274 4.00 -12.27 -9.17
CA ASP A 274 4.63 -13.53 -9.57
C ASP A 274 6.15 -13.39 -9.70
N VAL A 275 6.61 -12.19 -10.08
CA VAL A 275 8.03 -11.85 -10.14
C VAL A 275 8.66 -11.83 -8.76
N LEU A 276 7.97 -11.24 -7.79
CA LEU A 276 8.44 -11.15 -6.41
C LEU A 276 8.36 -12.49 -5.67
N LYS A 277 7.43 -13.37 -6.09
CA LYS A 277 7.27 -14.74 -5.56
C LYS A 277 8.18 -15.78 -6.24
N SER A 278 8.95 -15.39 -7.25
CA SER A 278 9.79 -16.36 -7.96
C SER A 278 10.84 -16.96 -7.01
N PRO A 279 11.09 -18.30 -7.09
CA PRO A 279 12.08 -18.98 -6.23
C PRO A 279 13.50 -18.40 -6.35
N GLU A 280 13.79 -17.75 -7.46
CA GLU A 280 15.06 -17.07 -7.73
C GLU A 280 15.26 -15.85 -6.81
N MET A 281 14.17 -15.27 -6.29
CA MET A 281 14.20 -14.13 -5.36
C MET A 281 14.13 -14.56 -3.89
N LEU A 282 13.41 -15.64 -3.59
CA LEU A 282 13.15 -16.08 -2.19
C LEU A 282 14.14 -17.13 -1.66
N GLY A 283 14.99 -17.68 -2.51
CA GLY A 283 15.85 -18.79 -2.13
C GLY A 283 15.08 -20.13 -2.08
N SER A 284 15.73 -21.22 -2.47
CA SER A 284 15.14 -22.52 -2.77
C SER A 284 14.81 -23.41 -1.55
N ASP A 285 14.66 -22.85 -0.34
CA ASP A 285 14.51 -23.65 0.88
C ASP A 285 13.09 -23.52 1.43
N GLU A 286 12.17 -24.35 0.92
CA GLU A 286 10.75 -24.38 1.33
C GLU A 286 10.57 -24.65 2.84
N ALA A 287 11.51 -25.36 3.48
CA ALA A 287 11.51 -25.64 4.91
C ALA A 287 11.77 -24.42 5.81
N ARG A 288 12.16 -23.27 5.24
CA ARG A 288 12.43 -22.02 5.95
C ARG A 288 11.29 -20.99 5.89
N ALA A 289 10.20 -21.29 5.19
CA ALA A 289 9.08 -20.38 5.05
C ALA A 289 7.86 -20.93 5.77
N TRP A 290 7.41 -20.23 6.81
CA TRP A 290 6.23 -20.59 7.58
C TRP A 290 5.10 -19.57 7.41
N TYR A 291 3.87 -20.05 7.46
CA TYR A 291 2.67 -19.27 7.17
C TYR A 291 1.60 -19.51 8.23
N GLY A 292 0.79 -18.47 8.44
CA GLY A 292 -0.35 -18.51 9.36
C GLY A 292 0.00 -17.99 10.76
N PRO A 293 -0.99 -17.42 11.47
CA PRO A 293 -0.76 -16.71 12.71
C PRO A 293 -0.22 -17.62 13.82
N ASP A 294 -0.66 -18.86 13.90
CA ASP A 294 -0.30 -19.79 14.99
C ASP A 294 1.14 -20.30 14.79
N HIS A 295 1.50 -20.73 13.60
CA HIS A 295 2.87 -21.18 13.30
C HIS A 295 3.89 -20.06 13.42
N VAL A 296 3.53 -18.84 13.01
CA VAL A 296 4.42 -17.67 13.16
C VAL A 296 4.60 -17.29 14.63
N ALA A 297 3.54 -17.35 15.44
CA ALA A 297 3.64 -17.12 16.88
C ALA A 297 4.57 -18.14 17.54
N LEU A 298 4.44 -19.42 17.24
CA LEU A 298 5.29 -20.48 17.73
C LEU A 298 6.76 -20.30 17.34
N ALA A 299 7.02 -19.94 16.07
CA ALA A 299 8.36 -19.64 15.60
C ALA A 299 8.97 -18.42 16.32
N ALA A 300 8.15 -17.40 16.62
CA ALA A 300 8.57 -16.23 17.38
C ALA A 300 8.94 -16.57 18.81
N ASP A 301 8.15 -17.41 19.49
CA ASP A 301 8.42 -17.86 20.87
C ASP A 301 9.75 -18.62 20.95
N ARG A 302 10.04 -19.42 19.97
CA ARG A 302 11.32 -20.16 19.85
C ARG A 302 12.51 -19.31 19.36
N GLY A 303 12.26 -18.05 18.98
CA GLY A 303 13.32 -17.15 18.46
C GLY A 303 13.88 -17.57 17.11
N ALA A 304 13.09 -18.34 16.34
CA ALA A 304 13.52 -18.90 15.06
C ALA A 304 13.36 -17.93 13.89
N ILE A 305 12.66 -16.80 14.07
CA ILE A 305 12.35 -15.86 13.00
C ILE A 305 13.56 -14.97 12.70
N GLY A 306 14.09 -15.11 11.49
CA GLY A 306 15.10 -14.20 10.96
C GLY A 306 14.51 -12.95 10.35
N THR A 307 13.49 -13.14 9.49
CA THR A 307 12.76 -12.04 8.87
C THR A 307 11.27 -12.32 8.96
N LEU A 308 10.53 -11.47 9.66
CA LEU A 308 9.07 -11.50 9.75
C LEU A 308 8.47 -10.58 8.68
N LEU A 309 7.65 -11.15 7.82
CA LEU A 309 6.83 -10.41 6.86
C LEU A 309 5.40 -10.34 7.38
N ILE A 310 4.91 -9.16 7.70
CA ILE A 310 3.58 -8.98 8.31
C ILE A 310 2.79 -7.90 7.59
N SER A 311 1.48 -8.16 7.37
CA SER A 311 0.60 -7.16 6.74
C SER A 311 0.23 -6.04 7.71
N ASP A 312 0.20 -4.81 7.22
CA ASP A 312 -0.24 -3.62 7.95
C ASP A 312 -1.73 -3.68 8.35
N GLU A 313 -2.53 -4.46 7.64
CA GLU A 313 -3.94 -4.67 7.95
C GLU A 313 -4.16 -5.23 9.37
N LEU A 314 -3.27 -6.10 9.83
CA LEU A 314 -3.34 -6.69 11.17
C LEU A 314 -3.19 -5.65 12.30
N PHE A 315 -2.46 -4.57 12.04
CA PHE A 315 -2.31 -3.45 12.99
C PHE A 315 -3.48 -2.46 12.93
N ARG A 316 -4.39 -2.63 11.96
CA ARG A 316 -5.59 -1.81 11.76
C ARG A 316 -6.87 -2.49 12.20
N SER A 317 -6.77 -3.72 12.76
CA SER A 317 -7.92 -4.40 13.32
C SER A 317 -8.66 -3.51 14.32
N GLY A 318 -9.99 -3.44 14.21
CA GLY A 318 -10.87 -2.75 15.17
C GLY A 318 -10.87 -3.41 16.54
N ASP A 319 -10.43 -4.69 16.65
CA ASP A 319 -10.23 -5.36 17.90
C ASP A 319 -8.88 -4.98 18.52
N VAL A 320 -8.95 -4.26 19.64
CA VAL A 320 -7.77 -3.79 20.38
C VAL A 320 -6.91 -4.97 20.87
N ASN A 321 -7.52 -6.12 21.24
CA ASN A 321 -6.77 -7.26 21.74
C ASN A 321 -6.00 -7.95 20.63
N GLU A 322 -6.62 -8.13 19.48
CA GLU A 322 -5.97 -8.69 18.29
C GLU A 322 -4.79 -7.82 17.85
N ARG A 323 -4.99 -6.52 17.80
CA ARG A 323 -3.92 -5.58 17.48
C ARG A 323 -2.75 -5.66 18.46
N LYS A 324 -3.02 -5.69 19.76
CA LYS A 324 -1.98 -5.85 20.80
C LYS A 324 -1.20 -7.14 20.63
N LYS A 325 -1.85 -8.24 20.24
CA LYS A 325 -1.20 -9.52 19.92
C LYS A 325 -0.15 -9.38 18.84
N TYR A 326 -0.49 -8.72 17.73
CA TYR A 326 0.46 -8.53 16.61
C TYR A 326 1.55 -7.51 16.91
N VAL A 327 1.27 -6.46 17.67
CA VAL A 327 2.30 -5.53 18.16
C VAL A 327 3.30 -6.25 19.06
N ALA A 328 2.83 -7.05 20.01
CA ALA A 328 3.70 -7.86 20.88
C ALA A 328 4.54 -8.88 20.10
N LEU A 329 3.96 -9.50 19.07
CA LEU A 329 4.69 -10.42 18.17
C LEU A 329 5.86 -9.70 17.47
N VAL A 330 5.62 -8.52 16.92
CA VAL A 330 6.67 -7.72 16.27
C VAL A 330 7.76 -7.31 17.26
N GLU A 331 7.39 -6.87 18.46
CA GLU A 331 8.34 -6.50 19.51
C GLU A 331 9.18 -7.70 19.95
N SER A 332 8.57 -8.88 20.14
CA SER A 332 9.28 -10.12 20.50
C SER A 332 10.30 -10.53 19.42
N VAL A 333 9.94 -10.44 18.15
CA VAL A 333 10.86 -10.76 17.04
C VAL A 333 12.04 -9.80 17.01
N ARG A 334 11.80 -8.49 17.23
CA ARG A 334 12.86 -7.47 17.27
C ARG A 334 13.79 -7.64 18.47
N GLU A 335 13.26 -7.97 19.64
CA GLU A 335 14.05 -8.28 20.84
C GLU A 335 14.99 -9.46 20.61
N LYS A 336 14.55 -10.46 19.85
CA LYS A 336 15.33 -11.63 19.46
C LYS A 336 16.21 -11.39 18.23
N ARG A 337 16.38 -10.11 17.80
CA ARG A 337 17.20 -9.65 16.66
C ARG A 337 16.69 -10.12 15.30
N GLY A 338 15.43 -10.48 15.16
CA GLY A 338 14.79 -10.69 13.87
C GLY A 338 14.49 -9.36 13.16
N GLU A 339 14.56 -9.38 11.85
CA GLU A 339 14.14 -8.27 11.01
C GLU A 339 12.62 -8.31 10.82
N VAL A 340 11.94 -7.18 10.88
CA VAL A 340 10.49 -7.10 10.64
C VAL A 340 10.21 -6.16 9.49
N LEU A 341 9.60 -6.70 8.45
CA LEU A 341 9.15 -5.98 7.28
C LEU A 341 7.62 -5.93 7.27
N ILE A 342 7.06 -4.73 7.37
CA ILE A 342 5.62 -4.51 7.37
C ILE A 342 5.18 -4.19 5.95
N PHE A 343 4.37 -5.07 5.37
CA PHE A 343 3.84 -4.90 4.02
C PHE A 343 2.49 -4.20 4.04
N SER A 344 2.29 -3.38 3.02
CA SER A 344 0.97 -2.84 2.74
C SER A 344 0.01 -3.95 2.29
N SER A 345 -1.21 -3.95 2.80
CA SER A 345 -2.32 -4.73 2.24
C SER A 345 -2.62 -4.36 0.78
N MET A 346 -2.08 -3.24 0.31
CA MET A 346 -2.11 -2.81 -1.10
C MET A 346 -0.99 -3.43 -1.94
N HIS A 347 -0.06 -4.15 -1.30
CA HIS A 347 0.96 -4.98 -1.92
C HIS A 347 0.57 -6.45 -1.76
N GLU A 348 0.47 -7.19 -2.84
CA GLU A 348 0.00 -8.59 -2.83
C GLU A 348 1.07 -9.62 -2.34
N THR A 349 2.09 -9.18 -1.59
CA THR A 349 3.17 -10.05 -1.11
C THR A 349 3.31 -9.99 0.40
N GLY A 350 3.13 -11.10 1.09
CA GLY A 350 3.41 -11.20 2.52
C GLY A 350 3.61 -12.64 2.97
N GLN A 351 4.86 -13.02 3.32
CA GLN A 351 5.21 -14.34 3.84
C GLN A 351 6.48 -14.25 4.72
N PRO A 352 6.57 -14.93 5.88
CA PRO A 352 7.76 -14.93 6.73
C PRO A 352 8.86 -15.84 6.20
N ILE A 353 10.11 -15.44 6.43
CA ILE A 353 11.31 -16.24 6.14
C ILE A 353 12.04 -16.55 7.45
N LEU A 354 12.34 -17.83 7.71
CA LEU A 354 13.01 -18.29 8.92
C LEU A 354 14.53 -18.32 8.77
N ASN A 355 15.25 -18.09 9.87
CA ASN A 355 16.72 -18.19 9.92
C ASN A 355 17.25 -19.63 9.78
N PHE A 356 16.46 -20.61 10.24
CA PHE A 356 16.82 -22.03 10.17
C PHE A 356 15.56 -22.87 9.90
N PRO A 357 15.69 -24.04 9.28
CA PRO A 357 14.55 -24.92 9.01
C PRO A 357 13.97 -25.44 10.33
N LEU A 358 12.65 -25.38 10.46
CA LEU A 358 11.89 -26.03 11.52
C LEU A 358 11.09 -27.17 10.90
N ASP A 359 11.13 -28.32 11.54
CA ASP A 359 10.31 -29.46 11.16
C ASP A 359 8.91 -29.27 11.76
N VAL A 360 7.93 -28.97 10.89
CA VAL A 360 6.55 -28.66 11.28
C VAL A 360 5.91 -29.87 11.96
N GLU A 361 6.12 -31.07 11.40
CA GLU A 361 5.50 -32.28 11.94
C GLU A 361 6.01 -32.61 13.34
N MET A 362 7.32 -32.39 13.60
CA MET A 362 7.89 -32.62 14.92
C MET A 362 7.37 -31.57 15.95
N VAL A 363 7.21 -30.34 15.54
CA VAL A 363 6.72 -29.25 16.39
C VAL A 363 5.24 -29.42 16.72
N GLU A 364 4.42 -29.78 15.74
CA GLU A 364 2.99 -30.09 15.94
C GLU A 364 2.79 -31.32 16.83
N ALA A 365 3.65 -32.33 16.69
CA ALA A 365 3.62 -33.50 17.58
C ALA A 365 3.99 -33.15 19.03
N GLU A 366 4.99 -32.29 19.25
CA GLU A 366 5.35 -31.81 20.58
C GLU A 366 4.22 -31.00 21.23
N GLU A 367 3.55 -30.13 20.45
CA GLU A 367 2.40 -29.36 20.96
C GLU A 367 1.20 -30.24 21.30
N GLN A 368 0.92 -31.25 20.44
CA GLN A 368 -0.16 -32.18 20.72
C GLN A 368 0.13 -33.00 21.97
N ALA A 369 1.36 -33.49 22.13
CA ALA A 369 1.78 -34.19 23.32
C ALA A 369 1.65 -33.33 24.59
N ALA A 370 2.02 -32.05 24.51
CA ALA A 370 1.88 -31.13 25.63
C ALA A 370 0.42 -30.86 26.00
N LYS A 371 -0.47 -30.74 25.02
CA LYS A 371 -1.92 -30.60 25.25
C LYS A 371 -2.52 -31.85 25.86
N ASP A 372 -2.12 -33.01 25.37
CA ASP A 372 -2.61 -34.31 25.90
C ASP A 372 -2.14 -34.52 27.35
N GLU A 373 -0.92 -34.09 27.70
CA GLU A 373 -0.43 -34.09 29.10
C GLU A 373 -1.19 -33.11 29.99
N GLU A 374 -1.52 -31.92 29.49
CA GLU A 374 -2.29 -30.92 30.25
C GLU A 374 -3.72 -31.39 30.49
N GLU A 375 -4.36 -32.00 29.48
CA GLU A 375 -5.68 -32.61 29.62
C GLU A 375 -5.66 -33.82 30.62
N ALA A 376 -4.60 -34.62 30.56
CA ALA A 376 -4.45 -35.74 31.52
C ALA A 376 -4.33 -35.26 32.95
N ARG A 377 -3.51 -34.22 33.20
CA ARG A 377 -3.40 -33.59 34.53
C ARG A 377 -4.72 -32.99 35.02
N ALA A 378 -5.44 -32.29 34.10
CA ALA A 378 -6.73 -31.72 34.43
C ALA A 378 -7.78 -32.80 34.80
N ARG A 379 -7.72 -33.95 34.17
CA ARG A 379 -8.57 -35.13 34.49
C ARG A 379 -8.20 -35.75 35.84
N GLU A 380 -6.91 -35.94 36.14
CA GLU A 380 -6.43 -36.43 37.42
C GLU A 380 -6.80 -35.49 38.57
N GLU A 381 -6.69 -34.16 38.38
CA GLU A 381 -7.11 -33.18 39.39
C GLU A 381 -8.64 -33.19 39.60
N ALA A 382 -9.44 -33.39 38.55
CA ALA A 382 -10.89 -33.48 38.65
C ALA A 382 -11.35 -34.77 39.33
N GLU A 383 -10.66 -35.90 39.14
CA GLU A 383 -10.96 -37.17 39.83
C GLU A 383 -10.49 -37.17 41.30
N GLY A 384 -9.37 -36.44 41.63
CA GLY A 384 -8.86 -36.31 42.96
C GLY A 384 -9.75 -35.50 43.93
N VAL A 385 -10.55 -34.57 43.38
CA VAL A 385 -11.48 -33.73 44.18
C VAL A 385 -12.79 -34.47 44.55
N GLY A 386 -13.08 -35.62 43.89
CA GLY A 386 -14.31 -36.39 44.14
C GLY A 386 -14.23 -37.44 45.22
N GLN A 387 -13.06 -37.59 45.92
CA GLN A 387 -12.87 -38.62 46.95
C GLN A 387 -12.51 -38.04 48.35
N GLY A 388 -12.79 -36.74 48.58
CA GLY A 388 -12.57 -36.09 49.89
C GLY A 388 -13.85 -35.78 50.63
#